data_8d04ccab305125cf07183fa5b55b020f
#
_entry.id   8d04ccab305125cf07183fa5b55b020f
#
_cell.length_a   1.000
_cell.length_b   1.000
_cell.length_c   1.000
_cell.angle_alpha   90.00
_cell.angle_beta   90.00
_cell.angle_gamma   90.00
#
_symmetry.space_group_name_H-M   'P 1'
#
loop_
_entity.id
_entity.type
_entity.pdbx_description
1 polymer ?
#
loop_
_entity_poly.entity_id
_entity_poly.type
_entity_poly.pdbx_seq_one_letter_code
_entity_poly.pdbx_strand_id
1 'polypeptide(L)'
;MERKVRVRFAPSPTGALHIGGVRTALYNYLFAKQHGGEFIFRIEDTDSQRFVPGAEEYILETFQWLGIPFNEGVSFGGNYGPYRQSERKDIYKNYVKQLLDNGKAYIAFDTPEQLDAKRAEIPNFQYDASTRLQMTNSLTLSKEEVENRIAAGEQYVVRIKIEPNEEITVHDLIRGDVNVNSSILDDKVLYKSADELPTYHLANIVDDNLMKISHVIRGEEWLPSAPLHVLLYRAFGWEDTMPQFAHLSLLLKPDGNGKLSKRDGDRLGFPVFPLEWRDPKTGDISSGYRESGYLPEAVINFLALLGW
;
A
#
# COMPACT_ATOMS: atom_id res chain seq x y z
N MET A 1 27.34 0.11 11.03
CA MET A 1 27.38 0.63 9.63
C MET A 1 26.02 1.21 9.34
N GLU A 2 25.99 2.39 8.75
CA GLU A 2 24.75 3.02 8.35
C GLU A 2 24.07 2.16 7.27
N ARG A 3 22.74 1.96 7.38
CA ARG A 3 21.96 1.14 6.44
C ARG A 3 21.93 1.85 5.09
N LYS A 4 22.31 1.17 3.99
CA LYS A 4 22.23 1.73 2.63
C LYS A 4 20.80 2.24 2.37
N VAL A 5 20.69 3.45 1.83
CA VAL A 5 19.39 4.01 1.46
C VAL A 5 18.78 3.19 0.33
N ARG A 6 17.57 2.67 0.58
CA ARG A 6 16.75 1.94 -0.38
C ARG A 6 15.32 2.42 -0.25
N VAL A 7 14.79 2.92 -1.31
CA VAL A 7 13.41 3.45 -1.39
C VAL A 7 12.68 2.80 -2.56
N ARG A 8 11.37 2.93 -2.59
CA ARG A 8 10.57 2.30 -3.63
C ARG A 8 9.43 3.18 -4.12
N PHE A 9 9.11 3.05 -5.39
CA PHE A 9 7.81 3.37 -5.95
C PHE A 9 7.05 2.07 -6.17
N ALA A 10 5.89 1.94 -5.55
CA ALA A 10 5.14 0.68 -5.47
C ALA A 10 3.67 0.90 -5.85
N PRO A 11 3.38 1.23 -7.11
CA PRO A 11 2.01 1.48 -7.56
C PRO A 11 1.21 0.20 -7.74
N SER A 12 -0.12 0.31 -7.53
CA SER A 12 -1.07 -0.68 -8.03
C SER A 12 -1.47 -0.34 -9.47
N PRO A 13 -1.49 -1.31 -10.41
CA PRO A 13 -1.81 -1.07 -11.83
C PRO A 13 -3.33 -0.93 -12.04
N THR A 14 -3.93 0.11 -11.46
CA THR A 14 -5.39 0.33 -11.43
C THR A 14 -5.86 1.46 -12.36
N GLY A 15 -5.05 1.81 -13.35
CA GLY A 15 -5.30 2.85 -14.34
C GLY A 15 -4.14 3.83 -14.47
N ALA A 16 -4.38 4.97 -15.13
CA ALA A 16 -3.36 5.98 -15.37
C ALA A 16 -2.72 6.50 -14.07
N LEU A 17 -1.42 6.68 -14.10
CA LEU A 17 -0.67 7.26 -13.00
C LEU A 17 -0.96 8.78 -12.91
N HIS A 18 -1.47 9.21 -11.77
CA HIS A 18 -1.70 10.63 -11.49
C HIS A 18 -0.38 11.35 -11.17
N ILE A 19 -0.27 12.65 -11.49
CA ILE A 19 0.94 13.46 -11.19
C ILE A 19 1.32 13.45 -9.71
N GLY A 20 0.37 13.24 -8.80
CA GLY A 20 0.66 13.04 -7.37
C GLY A 20 1.50 11.79 -7.10
N GLY A 21 1.24 10.69 -7.83
CA GLY A 21 2.07 9.50 -7.80
C GLY A 21 3.44 9.73 -8.42
N VAL A 22 3.50 10.48 -9.54
CA VAL A 22 4.78 10.88 -10.16
C VAL A 22 5.62 11.71 -9.20
N ARG A 23 5.01 12.68 -8.49
CA ARG A 23 5.72 13.47 -7.48
C ARG A 23 6.28 12.58 -6.36
N THR A 24 5.48 11.65 -5.85
CA THR A 24 5.94 10.71 -4.83
C THR A 24 7.14 9.88 -5.32
N ALA A 25 7.08 9.38 -6.55
CA ALA A 25 8.20 8.65 -7.16
C ALA A 25 9.43 9.55 -7.34
N LEU A 26 9.25 10.80 -7.79
CA LEU A 26 10.34 11.77 -7.95
C LEU A 26 11.05 12.03 -6.62
N TYR A 27 10.33 12.21 -5.52
CA TYR A 27 10.94 12.40 -4.19
C TYR A 27 11.73 11.17 -3.73
N ASN A 28 11.21 9.96 -3.97
CA ASN A 28 11.97 8.73 -3.73
C ASN A 28 13.27 8.69 -4.55
N TYR A 29 13.17 8.98 -5.84
CA TYR A 29 14.33 9.01 -6.74
C TYR A 29 15.40 10.03 -6.31
N LEU A 30 14.98 11.27 -6.01
CA LEU A 30 15.90 12.34 -5.60
C LEU A 30 16.57 12.01 -4.27
N PHE A 31 15.80 11.46 -3.31
CA PHE A 31 16.32 11.01 -2.02
C PHE A 31 17.35 9.89 -2.19
N ALA A 32 17.05 8.87 -2.98
CA ALA A 32 18.00 7.81 -3.29
C ALA A 32 19.27 8.37 -3.95
N LYS A 33 19.13 9.23 -4.95
CA LYS A 33 20.24 9.83 -5.68
C LYS A 33 21.14 10.68 -4.76
N GLN A 34 20.55 11.48 -3.89
CA GLN A 34 21.28 12.33 -2.93
C GLN A 34 22.15 11.50 -1.97
N HIS A 35 21.66 10.33 -1.57
CA HIS A 35 22.33 9.45 -0.60
C HIS A 35 23.11 8.30 -1.24
N GLY A 36 23.30 8.27 -2.56
CA GLY A 36 23.95 7.14 -3.25
C GLY A 36 23.22 5.80 -3.05
N GLY A 37 21.91 5.87 -2.85
CA GLY A 37 21.05 4.76 -2.59
C GLY A 37 20.44 4.12 -3.83
N GLU A 38 19.40 3.30 -3.64
CA GLU A 38 18.72 2.57 -4.70
C GLU A 38 17.24 2.91 -4.71
N PHE A 39 16.67 3.05 -5.93
CA PHE A 39 15.29 3.31 -6.20
C PHE A 39 14.66 2.10 -6.89
N ILE A 40 13.69 1.46 -6.20
CA ILE A 40 13.11 0.18 -6.58
C ILE A 40 11.71 0.39 -7.18
N PHE A 41 11.39 -0.36 -8.25
CA PHE A 41 10.07 -0.43 -8.85
C PHE A 41 9.39 -1.75 -8.49
N ARG A 42 8.31 -1.68 -7.70
CA ARG A 42 7.49 -2.83 -7.31
C ARG A 42 6.06 -2.64 -7.78
N ILE A 43 5.43 -3.69 -8.29
CA ILE A 43 4.01 -3.69 -8.67
C ILE A 43 3.19 -4.35 -7.57
N GLU A 44 2.22 -3.60 -7.03
CA GLU A 44 1.29 -4.05 -6.00
C GLU A 44 -0.07 -4.43 -6.63
N ASP A 45 -0.15 -5.66 -7.13
CA ASP A 45 -1.27 -6.22 -7.90
C ASP A 45 -2.04 -7.33 -7.15
N THR A 46 -2.06 -7.27 -5.82
CA THR A 46 -2.79 -8.25 -5.00
C THR A 46 -4.32 -8.15 -5.12
N ASP A 47 -4.84 -7.07 -5.67
CA ASP A 47 -6.26 -6.88 -5.95
C ASP A 47 -6.53 -7.02 -7.46
N SER A 48 -6.79 -8.25 -7.90
CA SER A 48 -7.05 -8.56 -9.30
C SER A 48 -8.32 -7.91 -9.87
N GLN A 49 -9.30 -7.57 -9.01
CA GLN A 49 -10.55 -6.93 -9.45
C GLN A 49 -10.32 -5.48 -9.90
N ARG A 50 -9.27 -4.84 -9.40
CA ARG A 50 -8.91 -3.46 -9.75
C ARG A 50 -7.86 -3.35 -10.84
N PHE A 51 -7.37 -4.47 -11.34
CA PHE A 51 -6.40 -4.48 -12.44
C PHE A 51 -6.97 -3.82 -13.70
N VAL A 52 -6.17 -2.96 -14.33
CA VAL A 52 -6.52 -2.30 -15.58
C VAL A 52 -5.43 -2.57 -16.61
N PRO A 53 -5.77 -3.23 -17.75
CA PRO A 53 -4.81 -3.49 -18.82
C PRO A 53 -4.16 -2.19 -19.32
N GLY A 54 -2.84 -2.24 -19.60
CA GLY A 54 -2.08 -1.11 -20.08
C GLY A 54 -1.59 -0.13 -18.98
N ALA A 55 -2.05 -0.31 -17.73
CA ALA A 55 -1.65 0.59 -16.65
C ALA A 55 -0.17 0.46 -16.28
N GLU A 56 0.38 -0.73 -16.33
CA GLU A 56 1.81 -0.96 -16.03
C GLU A 56 2.70 -0.37 -17.11
N GLU A 57 2.38 -0.64 -18.37
CA GLU A 57 3.08 -0.08 -19.53
C GLU A 57 3.05 1.45 -19.50
N TYR A 58 1.91 2.03 -19.16
CA TYR A 58 1.75 3.46 -18.99
C TYR A 58 2.68 4.02 -17.90
N ILE A 59 2.80 3.33 -16.77
CA ILE A 59 3.70 3.74 -15.68
C ILE A 59 5.15 3.71 -16.15
N LEU A 60 5.58 2.63 -16.81
CA LEU A 60 6.95 2.50 -17.33
C LEU A 60 7.27 3.56 -18.39
N GLU A 61 6.35 3.82 -19.34
CA GLU A 61 6.49 4.86 -20.35
C GLU A 61 6.60 6.25 -19.72
N THR A 62 5.80 6.52 -18.67
CA THR A 62 5.86 7.77 -17.92
C THR A 62 7.26 8.03 -17.37
N PHE A 63 7.87 7.06 -16.70
CA PHE A 63 9.20 7.24 -16.11
C PHE A 63 10.31 7.27 -17.16
N GLN A 64 10.14 6.55 -18.26
CA GLN A 64 11.02 6.65 -19.41
C GLN A 64 11.00 8.07 -20.02
N TRP A 65 9.80 8.63 -20.25
CA TRP A 65 9.64 10.00 -20.73
C TRP A 65 10.25 11.04 -19.80
N LEU A 66 10.05 10.88 -18.48
CA LEU A 66 10.59 11.79 -17.47
C LEU A 66 12.10 11.60 -17.24
N GLY A 67 12.74 10.57 -17.80
CA GLY A 67 14.14 10.28 -17.55
C GLY A 67 14.45 9.90 -16.10
N ILE A 68 13.51 9.28 -15.40
CA ILE A 68 13.67 8.80 -14.03
C ILE A 68 13.92 7.28 -14.04
N PRO A 69 15.18 6.83 -13.92
CA PRO A 69 15.51 5.40 -13.96
C PRO A 69 15.25 4.71 -12.62
N PHE A 70 14.92 3.42 -12.67
CA PHE A 70 14.93 2.53 -11.53
C PHE A 70 16.23 1.71 -11.49
N ASN A 71 16.71 1.40 -10.28
CA ASN A 71 17.91 0.59 -10.09
C ASN A 71 17.59 -0.90 -10.12
N GLU A 72 16.42 -1.30 -9.61
CA GLU A 72 15.91 -2.68 -9.64
C GLU A 72 14.38 -2.70 -9.62
N GLY A 73 13.78 -3.83 -9.96
CA GLY A 73 12.32 -3.97 -9.95
C GLY A 73 11.78 -4.77 -11.11
N VAL A 74 10.46 -4.68 -11.33
CA VAL A 74 9.80 -5.29 -12.49
C VAL A 74 10.46 -4.75 -13.76
N SER A 75 10.87 -5.64 -14.66
CA SER A 75 11.60 -5.37 -15.90
C SER A 75 13.05 -4.86 -15.75
N PHE A 76 13.53 -4.60 -14.53
CA PHE A 76 14.90 -4.12 -14.28
C PHE A 76 15.78 -5.18 -13.61
N GLY A 77 15.19 -6.29 -13.12
CA GLY A 77 15.90 -7.31 -12.35
C GLY A 77 16.30 -6.84 -10.97
N GLY A 78 17.25 -7.53 -10.34
CA GLY A 78 17.76 -7.26 -9.00
C GLY A 78 17.81 -8.49 -8.12
N ASN A 79 18.22 -8.32 -6.85
CA ASN A 79 18.53 -9.43 -5.95
C ASN A 79 17.38 -9.86 -5.03
N TYR A 80 16.25 -9.15 -5.04
CA TYR A 80 15.15 -9.33 -4.09
C TYR A 80 13.80 -9.68 -4.75
N GLY A 81 13.86 -10.08 -6.03
CA GLY A 81 12.67 -10.48 -6.80
C GLY A 81 11.96 -11.73 -6.25
N PRO A 82 10.78 -12.04 -6.79
CA PRO A 82 10.02 -11.24 -7.76
C PRO A 82 9.60 -9.87 -7.21
N TYR A 83 9.43 -8.88 -8.12
CA TYR A 83 9.00 -7.52 -7.73
C TYR A 83 7.52 -7.26 -8.03
N ARG A 84 6.80 -8.28 -8.46
CA ARG A 84 5.34 -8.27 -8.63
C ARG A 84 4.71 -9.06 -7.49
N GLN A 85 3.78 -8.48 -6.77
CA GLN A 85 3.23 -9.11 -5.55
C GLN A 85 2.45 -10.39 -5.85
N SER A 86 1.71 -10.46 -6.96
CA SER A 86 1.01 -11.69 -7.35
C SER A 86 1.92 -12.91 -7.58
N GLU A 87 3.21 -12.70 -7.85
CA GLU A 87 4.22 -13.74 -8.02
C GLU A 87 4.85 -14.22 -6.71
N ARG A 88 4.45 -13.66 -5.56
CA ARG A 88 5.07 -13.87 -4.23
C ARG A 88 4.17 -14.65 -3.26
N LYS A 89 3.15 -15.33 -3.74
CA LYS A 89 2.15 -16.06 -2.92
C LYS A 89 2.76 -16.93 -1.83
N ASP A 90 3.73 -17.77 -2.17
CA ASP A 90 4.36 -18.69 -1.22
C ASP A 90 5.15 -17.97 -0.14
N ILE A 91 5.76 -16.84 -0.48
CA ILE A 91 6.44 -15.97 0.50
C ILE A 91 5.40 -15.49 1.53
N TYR A 92 4.30 -14.92 1.08
CA TYR A 92 3.28 -14.39 1.97
C TYR A 92 2.63 -15.48 2.85
N LYS A 93 2.35 -16.67 2.30
CA LYS A 93 1.82 -17.80 3.08
C LYS A 93 2.69 -18.14 4.28
N ASN A 94 4.02 -18.12 4.12
CA ASN A 94 4.95 -18.39 5.23
C ASN A 94 4.83 -17.34 6.33
N TYR A 95 4.70 -16.06 5.99
CA TYR A 95 4.56 -14.99 6.97
C TYR A 95 3.17 -14.95 7.62
N VAL A 96 2.11 -15.30 6.87
CA VAL A 96 0.77 -15.52 7.44
C VAL A 96 0.83 -16.61 8.50
N LYS A 97 1.46 -17.75 8.16
CA LYS A 97 1.64 -18.86 9.09
C LYS A 97 2.41 -18.42 10.35
N GLN A 98 3.47 -17.66 10.21
CA GLN A 98 4.24 -17.13 11.33
C GLN A 98 3.37 -16.28 12.27
N LEU A 99 2.52 -15.41 11.74
CA LEU A 99 1.62 -14.58 12.56
C LEU A 99 0.54 -15.42 13.28
N LEU A 100 0.05 -16.48 12.65
CA LEU A 100 -0.89 -17.42 13.27
C LEU A 100 -0.21 -18.22 14.39
N ASP A 101 0.96 -18.77 14.11
CA ASP A 101 1.72 -19.60 15.07
C ASP A 101 2.13 -18.82 16.32
N ASN A 102 2.44 -17.54 16.19
CA ASN A 102 2.84 -16.69 17.33
C ASN A 102 1.64 -15.95 17.98
N GLY A 103 0.41 -16.26 17.55
CA GLY A 103 -0.82 -15.70 18.12
C GLY A 103 -1.04 -14.21 17.85
N LYS A 104 -0.35 -13.64 16.86
CA LYS A 104 -0.50 -12.24 16.43
C LYS A 104 -1.56 -12.06 15.34
N ALA A 105 -2.10 -13.16 14.82
CA ALA A 105 -3.21 -13.17 13.88
C ALA A 105 -4.15 -14.34 14.19
N TYR A 106 -5.32 -14.33 13.60
CA TYR A 106 -6.33 -15.38 13.73
C TYR A 106 -7.14 -15.53 12.44
N ILE A 107 -7.73 -16.71 12.24
CA ILE A 107 -8.59 -17.06 11.10
C ILE A 107 -10.01 -16.61 11.40
N ALA A 108 -10.67 -15.96 10.43
CA ALA A 108 -12.07 -15.55 10.53
C ALA A 108 -12.87 -16.03 9.32
N PHE A 109 -14.08 -16.55 9.59
CA PHE A 109 -14.98 -17.16 8.59
C PHE A 109 -16.21 -16.31 8.28
N ASP A 110 -16.35 -15.14 8.90
CA ASP A 110 -17.49 -14.28 8.67
C ASP A 110 -17.56 -13.81 7.22
N THR A 111 -18.73 -14.03 6.57
CA THR A 111 -18.93 -13.60 5.18
C THR A 111 -19.21 -12.10 5.10
N PRO A 112 -19.09 -11.49 3.90
CA PRO A 112 -19.46 -10.09 3.70
C PRO A 112 -20.87 -9.77 4.15
N GLU A 113 -21.84 -10.67 3.90
CA GLU A 113 -23.25 -10.51 4.27
C GLU A 113 -23.42 -10.51 5.79
N GLN A 114 -22.70 -11.38 6.50
CA GLN A 114 -22.72 -11.42 7.97
C GLN A 114 -22.11 -10.15 8.58
N LEU A 115 -21.02 -9.64 7.97
CA LEU A 115 -20.41 -8.38 8.38
C LEU A 115 -21.34 -7.19 8.12
N ASP A 116 -22.07 -7.18 7.01
CA ASP A 116 -23.02 -6.12 6.68
C ASP A 116 -24.23 -6.16 7.64
N ALA A 117 -24.71 -7.36 8.01
CA ALA A 117 -25.73 -7.52 9.04
C ALA A 117 -25.26 -6.94 10.39
N LYS A 118 -24.00 -7.21 10.78
CA LYS A 118 -23.41 -6.64 12.01
C LYS A 118 -23.27 -5.12 11.96
N ARG A 119 -22.92 -4.55 10.83
CA ARG A 119 -22.88 -3.09 10.62
C ARG A 119 -24.26 -2.44 10.71
N ALA A 120 -25.29 -3.15 10.30
CA ALA A 120 -26.68 -2.68 10.44
C ALA A 120 -27.18 -2.76 11.90
N GLU A 121 -26.72 -3.76 12.67
CA GLU A 121 -27.09 -3.99 14.06
C GLU A 121 -26.35 -3.05 15.03
N ILE A 122 -25.03 -2.84 14.80
CA ILE A 122 -24.15 -2.13 15.72
C ILE A 122 -23.66 -0.83 15.06
N PRO A 123 -24.04 0.35 15.56
CA PRO A 123 -23.53 1.61 15.05
C PRO A 123 -22.00 1.67 15.12
N ASN A 124 -21.36 2.09 14.01
CA ASN A 124 -19.91 2.16 13.89
C ASN A 124 -19.18 0.83 14.14
N PHE A 125 -19.81 -0.30 13.80
CA PHE A 125 -19.20 -1.61 13.95
C PHE A 125 -17.80 -1.65 13.33
N GLN A 126 -16.83 -2.08 14.14
CA GLN A 126 -15.47 -2.44 13.73
C GLN A 126 -15.20 -3.88 14.16
N TYR A 127 -14.42 -4.60 13.37
CA TYR A 127 -13.95 -5.92 13.78
C TYR A 127 -12.68 -5.73 14.59
N ASP A 128 -12.79 -5.66 15.92
CA ASP A 128 -11.72 -5.25 16.83
C ASP A 128 -11.73 -6.08 18.14
N ALA A 129 -10.94 -5.65 19.13
CA ALA A 129 -10.83 -6.33 20.42
C ALA A 129 -12.17 -6.46 21.17
N SER A 130 -13.13 -5.55 20.95
CA SER A 130 -14.44 -5.56 21.64
C SER A 130 -15.47 -6.45 20.97
N THR A 131 -15.35 -6.66 19.67
CA THR A 131 -16.35 -7.35 18.83
C THR A 131 -15.92 -8.73 18.37
N ARG A 132 -14.60 -8.99 18.21
CA ARG A 132 -14.09 -10.23 17.64
C ARG A 132 -14.54 -11.50 18.34
N LEU A 133 -14.80 -11.44 19.65
CA LEU A 133 -15.32 -12.60 20.41
C LEU A 133 -16.82 -12.86 20.21
N GLN A 134 -17.51 -12.01 19.47
CA GLN A 134 -18.90 -12.18 19.05
C GLN A 134 -19.02 -12.68 17.61
N MET A 135 -17.89 -12.93 16.95
CA MET A 135 -17.79 -13.26 15.54
C MET A 135 -17.30 -14.70 15.35
N THR A 136 -17.42 -15.22 14.12
CA THR A 136 -17.06 -16.61 13.79
C THR A 136 -15.59 -16.71 13.40
N ASN A 137 -14.75 -17.05 14.34
CA ASN A 137 -13.30 -17.08 14.11
C ASN A 137 -12.57 -18.10 15.01
N SER A 138 -11.28 -18.29 14.78
CA SER A 138 -10.47 -19.27 15.52
C SER A 138 -10.21 -18.90 16.98
N LEU A 139 -10.67 -17.76 17.47
CA LEU A 139 -10.64 -17.42 18.90
C LEU A 139 -11.93 -17.84 19.61
N THR A 140 -13.02 -18.12 18.86
CA THR A 140 -14.35 -18.50 19.36
C THR A 140 -14.72 -19.92 19.04
N LEU A 141 -14.11 -20.52 18.03
CA LEU A 141 -14.32 -21.90 17.60
C LEU A 141 -13.25 -22.84 18.21
N SER A 142 -13.59 -24.12 18.36
CA SER A 142 -12.58 -25.11 18.70
C SER A 142 -11.57 -25.31 17.58
N LYS A 143 -10.35 -25.76 17.91
CA LYS A 143 -9.33 -26.07 16.93
C LYS A 143 -9.81 -27.07 15.88
N GLU A 144 -10.51 -28.13 16.33
CA GLU A 144 -11.06 -29.17 15.47
C GLU A 144 -12.08 -28.59 14.48
N GLU A 145 -12.95 -27.68 14.92
CA GLU A 145 -13.93 -27.06 14.05
C GLU A 145 -13.27 -26.16 12.99
N VAL A 146 -12.25 -25.39 13.36
CA VAL A 146 -11.45 -24.59 12.43
C VAL A 146 -10.80 -25.48 11.37
N GLU A 147 -10.15 -26.59 11.80
CA GLU A 147 -9.51 -27.53 10.88
C GLU A 147 -10.53 -28.19 9.94
N ASN A 148 -11.69 -28.59 10.44
CA ASN A 148 -12.78 -29.19 9.63
C ASN A 148 -13.33 -28.21 8.59
N ARG A 149 -13.53 -26.95 8.93
CA ARG A 149 -14.00 -25.90 7.98
C ARG A 149 -12.98 -25.67 6.87
N ILE A 150 -11.70 -25.56 7.22
CA ILE A 150 -10.62 -25.41 6.23
C ILE A 150 -10.53 -26.64 5.33
N ALA A 151 -10.61 -27.85 5.89
CA ALA A 151 -10.58 -29.09 5.13
C ALA A 151 -11.80 -29.26 4.20
N ALA A 152 -12.94 -28.70 4.58
CA ALA A 152 -14.14 -28.64 3.75
C ALA A 152 -14.06 -27.59 2.62
N GLY A 153 -12.98 -26.80 2.54
CA GLY A 153 -12.78 -25.76 1.54
C GLY A 153 -13.52 -24.45 1.81
N GLU A 154 -14.00 -24.26 3.07
CA GLU A 154 -14.63 -23.00 3.44
C GLU A 154 -13.63 -21.84 3.34
N GLN A 155 -14.04 -20.75 2.68
CA GLN A 155 -13.20 -19.57 2.53
C GLN A 155 -13.07 -18.83 3.86
N TYR A 156 -11.86 -18.34 4.10
CA TYR A 156 -11.56 -17.59 5.31
C TYR A 156 -10.63 -16.41 4.99
N VAL A 157 -10.54 -15.52 5.95
CA VAL A 157 -9.53 -14.47 5.98
C VAL A 157 -8.66 -14.62 7.22
N VAL A 158 -7.43 -14.12 7.16
CA VAL A 158 -6.58 -13.96 8.34
C VAL A 158 -6.58 -12.50 8.75
N ARG A 159 -6.90 -12.23 10.02
CA ARG A 159 -6.90 -10.89 10.60
C ARG A 159 -5.75 -10.74 11.59
N ILE A 160 -5.17 -9.55 11.62
CA ILE A 160 -4.27 -9.20 12.72
C ILE A 160 -5.05 -9.23 14.04
N LYS A 161 -4.39 -9.65 15.12
CA LYS A 161 -4.93 -9.57 16.48
C LYS A 161 -4.33 -8.38 17.19
N ILE A 162 -5.07 -7.28 17.28
CA ILE A 162 -4.62 -6.07 17.95
C ILE A 162 -5.04 -6.13 19.42
N GLU A 163 -4.09 -5.98 20.33
CA GLU A 163 -4.40 -5.81 21.75
C GLU A 163 -4.76 -4.34 22.03
N PRO A 164 -5.81 -4.07 22.80
CA PRO A 164 -6.25 -2.71 23.09
C PRO A 164 -5.33 -2.01 24.10
N ASN A 165 -5.42 -0.68 24.17
CA ASN A 165 -4.74 0.17 25.15
C ASN A 165 -3.21 0.21 25.03
N GLU A 166 -2.66 -0.12 23.86
CA GLU A 166 -1.25 0.05 23.56
C GLU A 166 -1.02 1.41 22.88
N GLU A 167 -0.06 2.19 23.36
CA GLU A 167 0.37 3.43 22.71
C GLU A 167 1.36 3.10 21.58
N ILE A 168 1.04 3.57 20.38
CA ILE A 168 1.82 3.36 19.17
C ILE A 168 2.33 4.71 18.71
N THR A 169 3.66 4.87 18.68
CA THR A 169 4.30 6.06 18.11
C THR A 169 4.80 5.72 16.70
N VAL A 170 4.37 6.48 15.72
CA VAL A 170 4.93 6.48 14.37
C VAL A 170 5.88 7.66 14.27
N HIS A 171 7.17 7.38 14.14
CA HIS A 171 8.18 8.41 13.89
C HIS A 171 8.18 8.74 12.40
N ASP A 172 7.70 9.93 12.05
CA ASP A 172 7.62 10.38 10.66
C ASP A 172 8.57 11.56 10.42
N LEU A 173 9.42 11.46 9.40
CA LEU A 173 10.45 12.45 9.10
C LEU A 173 9.87 13.83 8.70
N ILE A 174 8.61 13.87 8.27
CA ILE A 174 7.94 15.11 7.82
C ILE A 174 6.91 15.57 8.84
N ARG A 175 6.15 14.63 9.43
CA ARG A 175 5.02 14.92 10.33
C ARG A 175 5.42 14.94 11.80
N GLY A 176 6.64 14.50 12.13
CA GLY A 176 7.06 14.29 13.51
C GLY A 176 6.43 13.04 14.11
N ASP A 177 6.33 12.99 15.42
CA ASP A 177 5.78 11.85 16.13
C ASP A 177 4.25 11.87 16.11
N VAL A 178 3.67 10.81 15.53
CA VAL A 178 2.22 10.59 15.50
C VAL A 178 1.87 9.48 16.48
N ASN A 179 1.18 9.83 17.56
CA ASN A 179 0.79 8.91 18.62
C ASN A 179 -0.66 8.45 18.42
N VAL A 180 -0.89 7.15 18.50
CA VAL A 180 -2.19 6.52 18.32
C VAL A 180 -2.38 5.43 19.36
N ASN A 181 -3.52 5.42 20.06
CA ASN A 181 -3.88 4.32 20.94
C ASN A 181 -4.48 3.17 20.11
N SER A 182 -4.00 1.95 20.33
CA SER A 182 -4.43 0.76 19.55
C SER A 182 -5.91 0.44 19.65
N SER A 183 -6.59 0.94 20.69
CA SER A 183 -8.03 0.72 20.89
C SER A 183 -8.93 1.33 19.80
N ILE A 184 -8.39 2.23 18.98
CA ILE A 184 -9.14 2.79 17.84
C ILE A 184 -8.91 2.03 16.53
N LEU A 185 -8.02 1.04 16.55
CA LEU A 185 -7.68 0.26 15.36
C LEU A 185 -8.53 -1.01 15.29
N ASP A 186 -8.98 -1.33 14.09
CA ASP A 186 -9.68 -2.58 13.82
C ASP A 186 -8.70 -3.69 13.39
N ASP A 187 -9.09 -4.94 13.64
CA ASP A 187 -8.34 -6.13 13.25
C ASP A 187 -8.42 -6.31 11.71
N LYS A 188 -7.60 -5.56 10.98
CA LYS A 188 -7.58 -5.57 9.52
C LYS A 188 -7.32 -6.97 8.96
N VAL A 189 -7.97 -7.26 7.84
CA VAL A 189 -7.67 -8.45 7.04
C VAL A 189 -6.25 -8.33 6.50
N LEU A 190 -5.44 -9.36 6.73
CA LEU A 190 -4.07 -9.47 6.24
C LEU A 190 -3.96 -10.40 5.03
N TYR A 191 -4.82 -11.44 4.96
CA TYR A 191 -4.76 -12.46 3.92
C TYR A 191 -6.13 -13.01 3.61
N LYS A 192 -6.37 -13.39 2.35
CA LYS A 192 -7.60 -14.01 1.87
C LYS A 192 -7.29 -15.38 1.29
N SER A 193 -7.96 -16.43 1.79
CA SER A 193 -7.79 -17.79 1.28
C SER A 193 -8.30 -17.96 -0.15
N ALA A 194 -9.32 -17.18 -0.54
CA ALA A 194 -9.93 -17.24 -1.87
C ALA A 194 -8.94 -16.93 -3.00
N ASP A 195 -8.13 -15.90 -2.83
CA ASP A 195 -7.14 -15.44 -3.83
C ASP A 195 -5.75 -15.99 -3.56
N GLU A 196 -5.53 -16.56 -2.37
CA GLU A 196 -4.22 -16.93 -1.83
C GLU A 196 -3.25 -15.74 -1.81
N LEU A 197 -3.77 -14.55 -1.63
CA LEU A 197 -3.01 -13.30 -1.63
C LEU A 197 -3.22 -12.50 -0.34
N PRO A 198 -2.19 -11.77 0.10
CA PRO A 198 -2.31 -10.84 1.20
C PRO A 198 -3.09 -9.60 0.76
N THR A 199 -3.58 -8.87 1.74
CA THR A 199 -3.98 -7.47 1.54
C THR A 199 -2.75 -6.57 1.53
N TYR A 200 -2.95 -5.31 1.12
CA TYR A 200 -1.92 -4.28 1.10
C TYR A 200 -1.07 -4.25 2.38
N HIS A 201 -1.70 -4.31 3.55
CA HIS A 201 -1.01 -4.15 4.82
C HIS A 201 0.08 -5.20 5.04
N LEU A 202 -0.21 -6.47 4.82
CA LEU A 202 0.77 -7.53 4.99
C LEU A 202 1.79 -7.55 3.85
N ALA A 203 1.33 -7.44 2.60
CA ALA A 203 2.20 -7.45 1.44
C ALA A 203 3.28 -6.36 1.52
N ASN A 204 2.86 -5.12 1.84
CA ASN A 204 3.75 -3.97 1.94
C ASN A 204 4.87 -4.20 2.98
N ILE A 205 4.51 -4.66 4.19
CA ILE A 205 5.48 -4.89 5.28
C ILE A 205 6.47 -6.00 4.96
N VAL A 206 5.96 -7.12 4.45
CA VAL A 206 6.81 -8.27 4.09
C VAL A 206 7.79 -7.88 2.99
N ASP A 207 7.31 -7.20 1.95
CA ASP A 207 8.14 -6.80 0.83
C ASP A 207 9.16 -5.73 1.21
N ASP A 208 8.75 -4.71 1.95
CA ASP A 208 9.65 -3.65 2.40
C ASP A 208 10.79 -4.24 3.28
N ASN A 209 10.47 -5.20 4.15
CA ASN A 209 11.50 -5.87 4.96
C ASN A 209 12.42 -6.75 4.12
N LEU A 210 11.88 -7.60 3.23
CA LEU A 210 12.67 -8.53 2.41
C LEU A 210 13.50 -7.80 1.36
N MET A 211 12.98 -6.71 0.78
CA MET A 211 13.69 -5.86 -0.19
C MET A 211 14.62 -4.85 0.48
N LYS A 212 14.73 -4.91 1.83
CA LYS A 212 15.62 -4.05 2.62
C LYS A 212 15.33 -2.56 2.45
N ILE A 213 14.07 -2.19 2.28
CA ILE A 213 13.66 -0.79 2.19
C ILE A 213 14.02 -0.07 3.49
N SER A 214 14.75 1.03 3.37
CA SER A 214 15.22 1.84 4.50
C SER A 214 14.30 3.00 4.83
N HIS A 215 13.62 3.55 3.81
CA HIS A 215 12.70 4.67 3.94
C HIS A 215 11.45 4.42 3.11
N VAL A 216 10.28 4.64 3.73
CA VAL A 216 8.98 4.59 3.09
C VAL A 216 8.49 6.02 2.88
N ILE A 217 8.76 6.56 1.68
CA ILE A 217 8.29 7.88 1.27
C ILE A 217 7.03 7.68 0.44
N ARG A 218 5.87 8.18 0.94
CA ARG A 218 4.55 7.98 0.30
C ARG A 218 3.60 9.13 0.61
N GLY A 219 2.43 9.18 -0.03
CA GLY A 219 1.41 10.18 0.24
C GLY A 219 0.81 10.05 1.64
N GLU A 220 0.38 11.17 2.23
CA GLU A 220 -0.20 11.22 3.58
C GLU A 220 -1.55 10.49 3.71
N GLU A 221 -2.20 10.15 2.60
CA GLU A 221 -3.39 9.28 2.60
C GLU A 221 -3.12 7.91 3.24
N TRP A 222 -1.86 7.50 3.33
CA TRP A 222 -1.41 6.26 3.95
C TRP A 222 -0.99 6.42 5.43
N LEU A 223 -0.94 7.64 5.94
CA LEU A 223 -0.58 7.89 7.34
C LEU A 223 -1.51 7.16 8.33
N PRO A 224 -2.85 7.07 8.12
CA PRO A 224 -3.72 6.28 9.00
C PRO A 224 -3.39 4.79 9.07
N SER A 225 -2.68 4.24 8.08
CA SER A 225 -2.22 2.85 8.08
C SER A 225 -0.89 2.63 8.81
N ALA A 226 -0.14 3.69 9.08
CA ALA A 226 1.19 3.56 9.66
C ALA A 226 1.22 2.94 11.07
N PRO A 227 0.27 3.21 11.98
CA PRO A 227 0.21 2.53 13.28
C PRO A 227 0.06 1.01 13.15
N LEU A 228 -0.80 0.54 12.23
CA LEU A 228 -0.95 -0.87 11.94
C LEU A 228 0.36 -1.48 11.39
N HIS A 229 1.07 -0.74 10.54
CA HIS A 229 2.36 -1.20 10.01
C HIS A 229 3.39 -1.34 11.12
N VAL A 230 3.47 -0.39 12.06
CA VAL A 230 4.35 -0.52 13.26
C VAL A 230 4.00 -1.77 14.05
N LEU A 231 2.72 -2.06 14.30
CA LEU A 231 2.28 -3.28 14.99
C LEU A 231 2.69 -4.55 14.23
N LEU A 232 2.62 -4.56 12.89
CA LEU A 232 3.07 -5.70 12.09
C LEU A 232 4.58 -5.90 12.16
N TYR A 233 5.39 -4.84 12.11
CA TYR A 233 6.84 -4.94 12.34
C TYR A 233 7.16 -5.53 13.71
N ARG A 234 6.47 -5.09 14.77
CA ARG A 234 6.58 -5.67 16.12
C ARG A 234 6.14 -7.13 16.17
N ALA A 235 5.02 -7.47 15.51
CA ALA A 235 4.49 -8.84 15.48
C ALA A 235 5.46 -9.84 14.81
N PHE A 236 6.28 -9.37 13.88
CA PHE A 236 7.34 -10.16 13.24
C PHE A 236 8.68 -10.11 13.98
N GLY A 237 8.85 -9.24 14.98
CA GLY A 237 10.14 -9.00 15.64
C GLY A 237 11.14 -8.27 14.73
N TRP A 238 10.64 -7.40 13.84
CA TRP A 238 11.42 -6.66 12.84
C TRP A 238 11.60 -5.18 13.17
N GLU A 239 11.49 -4.80 14.43
CA GLU A 239 11.60 -3.40 14.86
C GLU A 239 12.94 -2.78 14.45
N ASP A 240 14.04 -3.54 14.58
CA ASP A 240 15.39 -3.09 14.19
C ASP A 240 15.55 -2.89 12.67
N THR A 241 14.69 -3.50 11.86
CA THR A 241 14.72 -3.40 10.40
C THR A 241 13.59 -2.55 9.84
N MET A 242 12.72 -2.03 10.70
CA MET A 242 11.62 -1.15 10.30
C MET A 242 12.17 0.08 9.55
N PRO A 243 11.59 0.43 8.39
CA PRO A 243 12.00 1.63 7.65
C PRO A 243 11.59 2.90 8.40
N GLN A 244 12.27 3.99 8.13
CA GLN A 244 11.81 5.32 8.50
C GLN A 244 10.64 5.73 7.59
N PHE A 245 9.64 6.40 8.16
CA PHE A 245 8.47 6.84 7.41
C PHE A 245 8.57 8.33 7.05
N ALA A 246 8.08 8.69 5.87
CA ALA A 246 7.96 10.07 5.42
C ALA A 246 6.67 10.23 4.61
N HIS A 247 5.66 10.88 5.19
CA HIS A 247 4.36 11.08 4.55
C HIS A 247 4.27 12.48 3.93
N LEU A 248 4.32 12.51 2.59
CA LEU A 248 4.23 13.73 1.79
C LEU A 248 2.78 14.27 1.78
N SER A 249 2.62 15.59 1.84
CA SER A 249 1.32 16.23 1.70
C SER A 249 0.66 15.89 0.36
N LEU A 250 -0.67 15.92 0.31
CA LEU A 250 -1.42 15.76 -0.94
C LEU A 250 -1.19 16.95 -1.88
N LEU A 251 -1.33 16.71 -3.18
CA LEU A 251 -1.57 17.80 -4.14
C LEU A 251 -3.03 18.23 -3.99
N LEU A 252 -3.23 19.46 -3.56
CA LEU A 252 -4.57 20.02 -3.35
C LEU A 252 -5.11 20.65 -4.63
N LYS A 253 -6.42 20.81 -4.69
CA LYS A 253 -7.08 21.62 -5.69
C LYS A 253 -6.65 23.08 -5.57
N PRO A 254 -6.74 23.90 -6.63
CA PRO A 254 -6.36 25.32 -6.57
C PRO A 254 -7.10 26.13 -5.50
N ASP A 255 -8.33 25.73 -5.15
CA ASP A 255 -9.12 26.33 -4.07
C ASP A 255 -8.72 25.85 -2.66
N GLY A 256 -7.75 24.94 -2.56
CA GLY A 256 -7.29 24.33 -1.29
C GLY A 256 -8.25 23.30 -0.70
N ASN A 257 -9.39 23.03 -1.32
CA ASN A 257 -10.43 22.16 -0.79
C ASN A 257 -10.31 20.72 -1.29
N GLY A 258 -9.46 19.94 -0.64
CA GLY A 258 -9.30 18.52 -0.88
C GLY A 258 -8.29 18.14 -1.96
N LYS A 259 -8.07 16.85 -2.10
CA LYS A 259 -7.08 16.26 -3.02
C LYS A 259 -7.44 16.53 -4.47
N LEU A 260 -6.45 16.93 -5.28
CA LEU A 260 -6.57 17.01 -6.73
C LEU A 260 -6.90 15.63 -7.30
N SER A 261 -7.96 15.53 -8.07
CA SER A 261 -8.46 14.27 -8.65
C SER A 261 -8.45 14.29 -10.16
N LYS A 262 -8.64 13.11 -10.78
CA LYS A 262 -8.75 12.96 -12.23
C LYS A 262 -9.81 13.89 -12.85
N ARG A 263 -10.97 14.04 -12.23
CA ARG A 263 -12.08 14.89 -12.69
C ARG A 263 -11.78 16.38 -12.63
N ASP A 264 -10.82 16.79 -11.81
CA ASP A 264 -10.47 18.18 -11.65
C ASP A 264 -9.67 18.70 -12.86
N GLY A 265 -8.85 17.85 -13.51
CA GLY A 265 -8.08 18.22 -14.70
C GLY A 265 -8.98 18.72 -15.84
N ASP A 266 -9.99 17.95 -16.19
CA ASP A 266 -10.94 18.32 -17.25
C ASP A 266 -11.68 19.63 -16.92
N ARG A 267 -12.11 19.76 -15.65
CA ARG A 267 -12.82 20.97 -15.18
C ARG A 267 -11.95 22.22 -15.12
N LEU A 268 -10.67 22.06 -14.79
CA LEU A 268 -9.72 23.16 -14.54
C LEU A 268 -8.88 23.50 -15.77
N GLY A 269 -8.96 22.68 -16.83
CA GLY A 269 -8.30 22.95 -18.10
C GLY A 269 -6.77 22.69 -18.08
N PHE A 270 -6.28 21.85 -17.17
CA PHE A 270 -4.88 21.40 -17.16
C PHE A 270 -4.78 19.89 -16.93
N PRO A 271 -3.75 19.21 -17.50
CA PRO A 271 -3.57 17.78 -17.32
C PRO A 271 -3.30 17.41 -15.87
N VAL A 272 -3.78 16.24 -15.43
CA VAL A 272 -3.43 15.61 -14.15
C VAL A 272 -2.67 14.30 -14.34
N PHE A 273 -2.39 13.96 -15.60
CA PHE A 273 -1.63 12.78 -16.01
C PHE A 273 -0.35 13.20 -16.72
N PRO A 274 0.75 12.46 -16.55
CA PRO A 274 1.99 12.71 -17.29
C PRO A 274 1.84 12.50 -18.80
N LEU A 275 1.14 11.45 -19.21
CA LEU A 275 0.88 11.09 -20.60
C LEU A 275 -0.62 10.98 -20.86
N GLU A 276 -1.04 11.05 -22.13
CA GLU A 276 -2.42 10.75 -22.51
C GLU A 276 -2.81 9.33 -22.05
N TRP A 277 -4.01 9.21 -21.53
CA TRP A 277 -4.59 7.94 -21.13
C TRP A 277 -5.92 7.70 -21.83
N ARG A 278 -6.03 6.56 -22.51
CA ARG A 278 -7.31 6.05 -23.00
C ARG A 278 -7.80 4.96 -22.07
N ASP A 279 -8.94 5.23 -21.40
CA ASP A 279 -9.54 4.24 -20.51
C ASP A 279 -10.01 3.02 -21.29
N PRO A 280 -9.50 1.80 -20.99
CA PRO A 280 -9.84 0.61 -21.76
C PRO A 280 -11.29 0.14 -21.57
N LYS A 281 -11.99 0.61 -20.55
CA LYS A 281 -13.39 0.24 -20.27
C LYS A 281 -14.38 1.19 -20.91
N THR A 282 -14.13 2.51 -20.84
CA THR A 282 -15.05 3.53 -21.35
C THR A 282 -14.64 4.08 -22.69
N GLY A 283 -13.37 3.97 -23.07
CA GLY A 283 -12.81 4.58 -24.27
C GLY A 283 -12.50 6.08 -24.12
N ASP A 284 -12.77 6.66 -22.93
CA ASP A 284 -12.53 8.07 -22.67
C ASP A 284 -11.04 8.40 -22.76
N ILE A 285 -10.72 9.57 -23.31
CA ILE A 285 -9.36 10.06 -23.44
C ILE A 285 -9.14 11.18 -22.42
N SER A 286 -8.11 11.04 -21.60
CA SER A 286 -7.63 12.08 -20.69
C SER A 286 -6.29 12.60 -21.21
N SER A 287 -6.17 13.91 -21.37
CA SER A 287 -4.95 14.56 -21.85
C SER A 287 -3.79 14.41 -20.87
N GLY A 288 -2.58 14.28 -21.40
CA GLY A 288 -1.32 14.24 -20.66
C GLY A 288 -0.52 15.53 -20.79
N TYR A 289 0.42 15.75 -19.87
CA TYR A 289 1.38 16.87 -19.94
C TYR A 289 2.22 16.79 -21.21
N ARG A 290 2.68 15.58 -21.60
CA ARG A 290 3.45 15.36 -22.82
C ARG A 290 2.69 15.82 -24.06
N GLU A 291 1.47 15.37 -24.24
CA GLU A 291 0.63 15.70 -25.41
C GLU A 291 0.18 17.15 -25.40
N SER A 292 0.16 17.78 -24.22
CA SER A 292 -0.08 19.21 -24.08
C SER A 292 1.17 20.07 -24.35
N GLY A 293 2.30 19.46 -24.76
CA GLY A 293 3.50 20.14 -25.18
C GLY A 293 4.47 20.52 -24.05
N TYR A 294 4.28 20.02 -22.84
CA TYR A 294 5.22 20.25 -21.74
C TYR A 294 6.47 19.38 -21.90
N LEU A 295 7.63 19.97 -21.65
CA LEU A 295 8.89 19.26 -21.62
C LEU A 295 9.05 18.47 -20.31
N PRO A 296 9.67 17.30 -20.31
CA PRO A 296 9.83 16.47 -19.12
C PRO A 296 10.56 17.21 -17.99
N GLU A 297 11.60 18.00 -18.30
CA GLU A 297 12.34 18.79 -17.33
C GLU A 297 11.47 19.86 -16.65
N ALA A 298 10.56 20.46 -17.39
CA ALA A 298 9.61 21.44 -16.83
C ALA A 298 8.62 20.76 -15.85
N VAL A 299 8.13 19.57 -16.20
CA VAL A 299 7.24 18.79 -15.33
C VAL A 299 7.99 18.34 -14.07
N ILE A 300 9.22 17.85 -14.18
CA ILE A 300 10.06 17.48 -13.03
C ILE A 300 10.27 18.66 -12.09
N ASN A 301 10.70 19.82 -12.62
CA ASN A 301 10.92 21.02 -11.81
C ASN A 301 9.63 21.50 -11.13
N PHE A 302 8.53 21.51 -11.85
CA PHE A 302 7.22 21.85 -11.28
C PHE A 302 6.85 20.91 -10.11
N LEU A 303 6.96 19.59 -10.30
CA LEU A 303 6.64 18.61 -9.26
C LEU A 303 7.61 18.67 -8.07
N ALA A 304 8.89 18.94 -8.31
CA ALA A 304 9.87 19.11 -7.25
C ALA A 304 9.57 20.29 -6.33
N LEU A 305 9.07 21.40 -6.88
CA LEU A 305 8.69 22.59 -6.12
C LEU A 305 7.40 22.42 -5.29
N LEU A 306 6.59 21.41 -5.61
CA LEU A 306 5.35 21.12 -4.89
C LEU A 306 5.60 20.34 -3.58
N GLY A 307 6.24 20.95 -2.62
CA GLY A 307 6.51 20.35 -1.31
C GLY A 307 7.97 20.51 -0.85
N TRP A 308 8.71 21.33 -1.57
CA TRP A 308 10.06 21.73 -1.17
C TRP A 308 10.00 22.97 -0.26
#